data_8c9216b45fe8074f7a6f31184a6c2d9e
#
_entry.id   8c9216b45fe8074f7a6f31184a6c2d9e
#
_cell.length_a   1.000
_cell.length_b   1.000
_cell.length_c   1.000
_cell.angle_alpha   90.00
_cell.angle_beta   90.00
_cell.angle_gamma   90.00
#
_symmetry.space_group_name_H-M   'P 1'
#
loop_
_entity.id
_entity.type
_entity.pdbx_description
1 polymer ?
#
loop_
_entity_poly.entity_id
_entity_poly.type
_entity_poly.pdbx_seq_one_letter_code
_entity_poly.pdbx_strand_id
1 'polypeptide(L)'
;MATADTTQAPDTPQDASNQRKRKVMLVVLALVVILTGLGAWGYHELYGRWNESTDDAYVNGNVVEITPLVTGTVVSIGADDGDLVHEGQVLINFDPNDAQVGLQSAQANLARTVRQVRGLYSNVDGMKAQVNAQQAEVQKAQDNFNRRKNLAAGGAISQEELSHARDDLTSAQNALANARQQLKTTSALVDDTVVSSHPDVMSAAAQLRQAYLNNARSILIAPVTGYVAKRTVQLGQRVQPGTALMAVIPLDQ
;
A
#
# COMPACT_ATOMS: atom_id res chain seq x y z
N MET A 1 -54.01 -73.16 -91.35
CA MET A 1 -54.53 -74.32 -90.66
C MET A 1 -54.23 -74.10 -89.15
N ALA A 2 -55.23 -74.04 -88.52
CA ALA A 2 -55.88 -74.42 -87.27
C ALA A 2 -55.45 -73.58 -86.12
N THR A 3 -56.31 -72.77 -85.69
CA THR A 3 -57.48 -72.83 -84.81
C THR A 3 -57.08 -72.97 -83.32
N ALA A 4 -57.59 -72.02 -82.64
CA ALA A 4 -58.30 -71.99 -81.35
C ALA A 4 -57.46 -72.14 -80.12
N ASP A 5 -57.73 -71.71 -78.97
CA ASP A 5 -59.07 -71.46 -78.38
C ASP A 5 -58.89 -70.56 -77.14
N THR A 6 -59.88 -69.78 -76.94
CA THR A 6 -60.10 -68.89 -75.79
C THR A 6 -60.49 -69.70 -74.55
N THR A 7 -59.96 -69.48 -73.44
CA THR A 7 -60.66 -69.76 -72.17
C THR A 7 -60.44 -68.69 -71.13
N GLN A 8 -61.49 -67.93 -70.95
CA GLN A 8 -61.73 -66.95 -69.89
C GLN A 8 -62.01 -67.73 -68.60
N ALA A 9 -61.32 -67.39 -67.51
CA ALA A 9 -61.64 -67.83 -66.16
C ALA A 9 -62.04 -66.64 -65.31
N PRO A 10 -62.97 -66.77 -64.40
CA PRO A 10 -63.70 -65.66 -63.80
C PRO A 10 -63.00 -64.91 -62.65
N ASP A 11 -63.31 -63.64 -62.63
CA ASP A 11 -63.02 -62.74 -61.52
C ASP A 11 -63.56 -63.22 -60.18
N THR A 12 -62.72 -63.32 -59.18
CA THR A 12 -63.12 -63.49 -57.80
C THR A 12 -63.07 -62.20 -57.00
N PRO A 13 -64.13 -61.82 -56.29
CA PRO A 13 -64.22 -60.57 -55.53
C PRO A 13 -63.61 -60.76 -54.10
N GLN A 14 -62.29 -60.65 -53.96
CA GLN A 14 -61.64 -60.77 -52.67
C GLN A 14 -60.84 -59.53 -52.22
N ASP A 15 -60.84 -58.43 -52.96
CA ASP A 15 -59.91 -57.27 -52.62
C ASP A 15 -60.59 -56.14 -51.80
N ALA A 16 -61.95 -56.12 -51.63
CA ALA A 16 -62.57 -55.02 -50.86
C ALA A 16 -62.51 -55.14 -49.35
N SER A 17 -62.27 -56.34 -48.80
CA SER A 17 -62.15 -56.58 -47.34
C SER A 17 -60.76 -56.18 -46.75
N ASN A 18 -59.74 -56.41 -47.57
CA ASN A 18 -58.34 -56.08 -47.08
C ASN A 18 -58.01 -54.58 -47.12
N GLN A 19 -58.62 -53.81 -48.01
CA GLN A 19 -58.41 -52.37 -48.08
C GLN A 19 -59.10 -51.65 -46.91
N ARG A 20 -60.20 -52.09 -46.42
CA ARG A 20 -60.92 -51.53 -45.27
C ARG A 20 -60.09 -51.81 -43.98
N LYS A 21 -59.53 -53.01 -43.82
CA LYS A 21 -58.66 -53.37 -42.68
C LYS A 21 -57.36 -52.56 -42.70
N ARG A 22 -56.74 -52.34 -43.86
CA ARG A 22 -55.53 -51.51 -43.99
C ARG A 22 -55.81 -50.04 -43.66
N LYS A 23 -56.95 -49.47 -44.13
CA LYS A 23 -57.36 -48.10 -43.80
C LYS A 23 -57.64 -47.95 -42.29
N VAL A 24 -58.31 -48.88 -41.67
CA VAL A 24 -58.57 -48.88 -40.21
C VAL A 24 -57.28 -49.00 -39.45
N MET A 25 -56.34 -49.86 -39.87
CA MET A 25 -55.03 -50.03 -39.23
C MET A 25 -54.18 -48.76 -39.35
N LEU A 26 -54.18 -48.04 -40.46
CA LEU A 26 -53.51 -46.78 -40.67
C LEU A 26 -54.11 -45.65 -39.84
N VAL A 27 -55.46 -45.63 -39.68
CA VAL A 27 -56.17 -44.66 -38.85
C VAL A 27 -55.85 -44.91 -37.35
N VAL A 28 -55.81 -46.18 -36.93
CA VAL A 28 -55.37 -46.54 -35.52
C VAL A 28 -53.94 -46.19 -35.29
N LEU A 29 -53.04 -46.45 -36.25
CA LEU A 29 -51.61 -46.06 -36.11
C LEU A 29 -51.47 -44.54 -36.03
N ALA A 30 -52.18 -43.77 -36.88
CA ALA A 30 -52.16 -42.31 -36.83
C ALA A 30 -52.70 -41.80 -35.49
N LEU A 31 -53.73 -42.42 -34.94
CA LEU A 31 -54.33 -42.03 -33.66
C LEU A 31 -53.34 -42.30 -32.47
N VAL A 32 -52.63 -43.44 -32.53
CA VAL A 32 -51.57 -43.77 -31.53
C VAL A 32 -50.43 -42.79 -31.62
N VAL A 33 -49.97 -42.41 -32.82
CA VAL A 33 -48.90 -41.42 -33.02
C VAL A 33 -49.32 -40.02 -32.50
N ILE A 34 -50.57 -39.64 -32.77
CA ILE A 34 -51.10 -38.35 -32.28
C ILE A 34 -51.23 -38.38 -30.73
N LEU A 35 -51.72 -39.47 -30.15
CA LEU A 35 -51.83 -39.60 -28.68
C LEU A 35 -50.47 -39.63 -27.98
N THR A 36 -49.49 -40.33 -28.55
CA THR A 36 -48.12 -40.33 -28.03
C THR A 36 -47.43 -38.96 -28.18
N GLY A 37 -47.66 -38.28 -29.33
CA GLY A 37 -47.18 -36.92 -29.56
C GLY A 37 -47.80 -35.88 -28.58
N LEU A 38 -49.12 -35.96 -28.37
CA LEU A 38 -49.81 -35.12 -27.39
C LEU A 38 -49.38 -35.44 -25.94
N GLY A 39 -49.18 -36.71 -25.62
CA GLY A 39 -48.68 -37.15 -24.32
C GLY A 39 -47.25 -36.66 -24.07
N ALA A 40 -46.37 -36.78 -25.06
CA ALA A 40 -44.98 -36.28 -24.97
C ALA A 40 -44.92 -34.73 -24.87
N TRP A 41 -45.78 -34.06 -25.67
CA TRP A 41 -45.90 -32.59 -25.61
C TRP A 41 -46.44 -32.13 -24.24
N GLY A 42 -47.50 -32.76 -23.73
CA GLY A 42 -48.08 -32.45 -22.43
C GLY A 42 -47.08 -32.73 -21.26
N TYR A 43 -46.32 -33.84 -21.37
CA TYR A 43 -45.27 -34.15 -20.41
C TYR A 43 -44.16 -33.10 -20.44
N HIS A 44 -43.73 -32.66 -21.61
CA HIS A 44 -42.73 -31.62 -21.76
C HIS A 44 -43.22 -30.27 -21.23
N GLU A 45 -44.47 -29.88 -21.50
CA GLU A 45 -45.05 -28.61 -21.05
C GLU A 45 -45.32 -28.60 -19.53
N LEU A 46 -45.70 -29.72 -18.90
CA LEU A 46 -46.07 -29.82 -17.50
C LEU A 46 -44.85 -30.11 -16.59
N TYR A 47 -43.86 -30.87 -17.06
CA TYR A 47 -42.72 -31.30 -16.28
C TYR A 47 -41.37 -30.78 -16.81
N GLY A 48 -41.19 -30.70 -18.13
CA GLY A 48 -39.94 -30.34 -18.75
C GLY A 48 -39.55 -28.87 -18.54
N ARG A 49 -40.52 -27.96 -18.51
CA ARG A 49 -40.31 -26.52 -18.32
C ARG A 49 -39.90 -26.11 -16.92
N TRP A 50 -40.17 -26.97 -15.92
CA TRP A 50 -39.91 -26.66 -14.50
C TRP A 50 -38.64 -27.30 -13.97
N ASN A 51 -37.97 -28.15 -14.71
CA ASN A 51 -36.73 -28.82 -14.35
C ASN A 51 -35.59 -28.41 -15.29
N GLU A 52 -34.96 -27.28 -14.98
CA GLU A 52 -33.65 -26.93 -15.56
C GLU A 52 -32.57 -27.39 -14.60
N SER A 53 -31.72 -28.30 -15.04
CA SER A 53 -30.48 -28.63 -14.32
C SER A 53 -29.35 -27.85 -14.94
N THR A 54 -28.64 -27.08 -14.12
CA THR A 54 -27.40 -26.42 -14.51
C THR A 54 -26.24 -27.06 -13.75
N ASP A 55 -25.23 -27.50 -14.48
CA ASP A 55 -23.98 -27.99 -13.91
C ASP A 55 -23.02 -26.84 -13.55
N ASP A 56 -23.36 -25.60 -13.96
CA ASP A 56 -22.52 -24.41 -13.81
C ASP A 56 -23.17 -23.38 -12.84
N ALA A 57 -23.73 -23.85 -11.73
CA ALA A 57 -24.24 -22.96 -10.69
C ALA A 57 -23.07 -22.49 -9.81
N TYR A 58 -22.60 -21.26 -10.01
CA TYR A 58 -21.61 -20.62 -9.16
C TYR A 58 -22.27 -19.65 -8.19
N VAL A 59 -21.91 -19.75 -6.93
CA VAL A 59 -22.22 -18.71 -5.94
C VAL A 59 -21.07 -17.71 -5.97
N ASN A 60 -21.27 -16.56 -6.60
CA ASN A 60 -20.34 -15.45 -6.52
C ASN A 60 -20.55 -14.71 -5.19
N GLY A 61 -19.61 -14.89 -4.27
CA GLY A 61 -19.49 -14.10 -3.06
C GLY A 61 -18.39 -13.04 -3.19
N ASN A 62 -18.43 -12.05 -2.31
CA ASN A 62 -17.33 -11.10 -2.20
C ASN A 62 -16.11 -11.82 -1.61
N VAL A 63 -14.98 -11.81 -2.28
CA VAL A 63 -13.75 -12.49 -1.83
C VAL A 63 -12.71 -11.44 -1.53
N VAL A 64 -12.21 -11.45 -0.29
CA VAL A 64 -11.14 -10.56 0.15
C VAL A 64 -9.81 -11.30 0.00
N GLU A 65 -9.00 -10.86 -0.97
CA GLU A 65 -7.66 -11.40 -1.15
C GLU A 65 -6.69 -10.79 -0.14
N ILE A 66 -6.00 -11.65 0.60
CA ILE A 66 -5.00 -11.26 1.60
C ILE A 66 -3.63 -11.26 0.95
N THR A 67 -3.07 -10.06 0.80
CA THR A 67 -1.76 -9.85 0.18
C THR A 67 -0.78 -9.21 1.17
N PRO A 68 0.52 -9.60 1.18
CA PRO A 68 1.52 -8.97 2.02
C PRO A 68 1.86 -7.57 1.50
N LEU A 69 2.19 -6.68 2.42
CA LEU A 69 2.66 -5.33 2.12
C LEU A 69 4.20 -5.21 2.15
N VAL A 70 4.88 -6.26 2.62
CA VAL A 70 6.34 -6.34 2.72
C VAL A 70 6.83 -7.67 2.16
N THR A 71 8.08 -7.70 1.71
CA THR A 71 8.74 -8.94 1.35
C THR A 71 9.21 -9.65 2.62
N GLY A 72 9.00 -10.95 2.71
CA GLY A 72 9.44 -11.75 3.85
C GLY A 72 9.40 -13.24 3.60
N THR A 73 9.98 -14.02 4.50
CA THR A 73 9.88 -15.48 4.54
C THR A 73 8.83 -15.88 5.57
N VAL A 74 7.93 -16.78 5.21
CA VAL A 74 6.85 -17.24 6.09
C VAL A 74 7.43 -18.16 7.18
N VAL A 75 7.22 -17.77 8.45
CA VAL A 75 7.67 -18.53 9.62
C VAL A 75 6.53 -19.35 10.24
N SER A 76 5.31 -18.79 10.24
CA SER A 76 4.14 -19.51 10.74
C SER A 76 2.87 -19.10 9.99
N ILE A 77 1.92 -20.04 9.95
CA ILE A 77 0.59 -19.87 9.35
C ILE A 77 -0.42 -20.18 10.45
N GLY A 78 -1.35 -19.26 10.70
CA GLY A 78 -2.33 -19.32 11.80
C GLY A 78 -3.72 -19.78 11.38
N ALA A 79 -3.98 -20.01 10.09
CA ALA A 79 -5.25 -20.49 9.58
C ALA A 79 -5.08 -21.32 8.31
N ASP A 80 -5.88 -22.36 8.14
CA ASP A 80 -5.91 -23.23 6.96
C ASP A 80 -7.24 -23.10 6.19
N ASP A 81 -7.32 -23.78 5.05
CA ASP A 81 -8.53 -23.78 4.21
C ASP A 81 -9.72 -24.30 5.00
N GLY A 82 -10.83 -23.55 4.99
CA GLY A 82 -12.06 -23.86 5.70
C GLY A 82 -12.13 -23.34 7.13
N ASP A 83 -11.04 -22.77 7.67
CA ASP A 83 -11.05 -22.20 9.03
C ASP A 83 -11.84 -20.90 9.10
N LEU A 84 -12.56 -20.71 10.21
CA LEU A 84 -13.16 -19.44 10.57
C LEU A 84 -12.11 -18.53 11.20
N VAL A 85 -11.95 -17.36 10.64
CA VAL A 85 -11.04 -16.32 11.14
C VAL A 85 -11.81 -15.08 11.55
N HIS A 86 -11.34 -14.41 12.61
CA HIS A 86 -11.92 -13.16 13.10
C HIS A 86 -11.08 -11.97 12.65
N GLU A 87 -11.73 -10.82 12.48
CA GLU A 87 -11.02 -9.56 12.22
C GLU A 87 -9.93 -9.31 13.27
N GLY A 88 -8.71 -8.97 12.82
CA GLY A 88 -7.53 -8.78 13.67
C GLY A 88 -6.79 -10.07 14.04
N GLN A 89 -7.31 -11.26 13.70
CA GLN A 89 -6.62 -12.53 13.95
C GLN A 89 -5.36 -12.64 13.08
N VAL A 90 -4.27 -13.14 13.67
CA VAL A 90 -3.00 -13.36 12.95
C VAL A 90 -3.15 -14.54 12.00
N LEU A 91 -2.94 -14.27 10.71
CA LEU A 91 -2.99 -15.28 9.65
C LEU A 91 -1.61 -15.82 9.29
N ILE A 92 -0.63 -14.94 9.16
CA ILE A 92 0.73 -15.31 8.74
C ILE A 92 1.73 -14.46 9.52
N ASN A 93 2.79 -15.09 10.01
CA ASN A 93 3.96 -14.38 10.53
C ASN A 93 5.12 -14.56 9.55
N PHE A 94 5.74 -13.44 9.21
CA PHE A 94 6.99 -13.41 8.46
C PHE A 94 8.18 -13.35 9.42
N ASP A 95 9.36 -13.73 8.95
CA ASP A 95 10.61 -13.56 9.70
C ASP A 95 10.84 -12.06 9.99
N PRO A 96 10.85 -11.65 11.28
CA PRO A 96 10.98 -10.25 11.66
C PRO A 96 12.43 -9.76 11.73
N ASN A 97 13.43 -10.64 11.61
CA ASN A 97 14.83 -10.31 11.93
C ASN A 97 15.35 -9.13 11.10
N ASP A 98 15.17 -9.18 9.78
CA ASP A 98 15.63 -8.10 8.88
C ASP A 98 14.89 -6.76 9.19
N ALA A 99 13.60 -6.85 9.45
CA ALA A 99 12.78 -5.68 9.79
C ALA A 99 13.18 -5.08 11.16
N GLN A 100 13.50 -5.91 12.16
CA GLN A 100 13.98 -5.47 13.47
C GLN A 100 15.34 -4.80 13.38
N VAL A 101 16.28 -5.37 12.64
CA VAL A 101 17.59 -4.74 12.39
C VAL A 101 17.42 -3.40 11.67
N GLY A 102 16.55 -3.34 10.68
CA GLY A 102 16.21 -2.10 9.99
C GLY A 102 15.64 -1.04 10.93
N LEU A 103 14.73 -1.44 11.83
CA LEU A 103 14.16 -0.55 12.85
C LEU A 103 15.22 -0.02 13.81
N GLN A 104 16.11 -0.88 14.34
CA GLN A 104 17.21 -0.48 15.24
C GLN A 104 18.17 0.48 14.53
N SER A 105 18.51 0.21 13.28
CA SER A 105 19.35 1.09 12.47
C SER A 105 18.73 2.48 12.28
N ALA A 106 17.44 2.55 11.97
CA ALA A 106 16.70 3.81 11.81
C ALA A 106 16.61 4.58 13.14
N GLN A 107 16.42 3.90 14.29
CA GLN A 107 16.46 4.50 15.63
C GLN A 107 17.83 5.11 15.94
N ALA A 108 18.91 4.38 15.67
CA ALA A 108 20.27 4.86 15.86
C ALA A 108 20.57 6.06 14.95
N ASN A 109 20.08 6.04 13.71
CA ASN A 109 20.23 7.16 12.77
C ASN A 109 19.53 8.42 13.28
N LEU A 110 18.26 8.31 13.70
CA LEU A 110 17.54 9.45 14.28
C LEU A 110 18.27 10.02 15.50
N ALA A 111 18.71 9.16 16.43
CA ALA A 111 19.46 9.59 17.61
C ALA A 111 20.77 10.31 17.25
N ARG A 112 21.48 9.86 16.21
CA ARG A 112 22.67 10.51 15.67
C ARG A 112 22.34 11.88 15.10
N THR A 113 21.33 11.96 14.24
CA THR A 113 20.89 13.20 13.58
C THR A 113 20.46 14.26 14.61
N VAL A 114 19.68 13.85 15.63
CA VAL A 114 19.29 14.76 16.72
C VAL A 114 20.52 15.33 17.44
N ARG A 115 21.56 14.51 17.71
CA ARG A 115 22.79 15.01 18.32
C ARG A 115 23.54 15.98 17.40
N GLN A 116 23.61 15.69 16.11
CA GLN A 116 24.25 16.59 15.14
C GLN A 116 23.53 17.93 15.08
N VAL A 117 22.20 17.93 14.98
CA VAL A 117 21.40 19.15 14.95
C VAL A 117 21.55 19.95 16.25
N ARG A 118 21.52 19.29 17.44
CA ARG A 118 21.78 19.96 18.69
C ARG A 118 23.19 20.62 18.71
N GLY A 119 24.19 19.99 18.10
CA GLY A 119 25.49 20.58 17.91
C GLY A 119 25.47 21.86 17.10
N LEU A 120 24.62 21.95 16.05
CA LEU A 120 24.44 23.19 15.26
C LEU A 120 23.88 24.33 16.14
N TYR A 121 22.84 24.06 16.96
CA TYR A 121 22.32 25.06 17.90
C TYR A 121 23.32 25.50 18.91
N SER A 122 24.09 24.57 19.49
CA SER A 122 25.17 24.91 20.43
C SER A 122 26.26 25.77 19.77
N ASN A 123 26.58 25.52 18.51
CA ASN A 123 27.51 26.34 17.76
C ASN A 123 26.99 27.76 17.54
N VAL A 124 25.72 27.92 17.21
CA VAL A 124 25.08 29.24 17.11
C VAL A 124 25.16 30.00 18.42
N ASP A 125 24.91 29.34 19.55
CA ASP A 125 25.01 29.98 20.88
C ASP A 125 26.48 30.38 21.21
N GLY A 126 27.44 29.57 20.79
CA GLY A 126 28.85 29.93 20.86
C GLY A 126 29.21 31.17 20.03
N MET A 127 28.67 31.25 18.79
CA MET A 127 28.84 32.43 17.92
C MET A 127 28.15 33.68 18.47
N LYS A 128 26.97 33.56 19.12
CA LYS A 128 26.33 34.69 19.86
C LYS A 128 27.22 35.19 21.00
N ALA A 129 27.82 34.29 21.79
CA ALA A 129 28.73 34.67 22.84
C ALA A 129 29.96 35.39 22.28
N GLN A 130 30.49 34.95 21.13
CA GLN A 130 31.61 35.60 20.45
C GLN A 130 31.24 37.03 19.98
N VAL A 131 30.03 37.22 19.40
CA VAL A 131 29.53 38.56 19.03
C VAL A 131 29.43 39.45 20.27
N ASN A 132 28.94 38.97 21.39
CA ASN A 132 28.83 39.72 22.64
C ASN A 132 30.22 40.14 23.16
N ALA A 133 31.23 39.25 23.07
CA ALA A 133 32.59 39.57 23.46
C ALA A 133 33.20 40.66 22.57
N GLN A 134 33.02 40.58 21.23
CA GLN A 134 33.47 41.61 20.31
C GLN A 134 32.73 42.94 20.50
N GLN A 135 31.44 42.89 20.87
CA GLN A 135 30.66 44.09 21.18
C GLN A 135 31.23 44.82 22.41
N ALA A 136 31.63 44.08 23.45
CA ALA A 136 32.29 44.67 24.64
C ALA A 136 33.66 45.28 24.32
N GLU A 137 34.44 44.68 23.41
CA GLU A 137 35.71 45.23 22.96
C GLU A 137 35.55 46.52 22.18
N VAL A 138 34.54 46.60 21.28
CA VAL A 138 34.15 47.86 20.58
C VAL A 138 33.82 48.94 21.59
N GLN A 139 33.01 48.63 22.61
CA GLN A 139 32.62 49.58 23.63
C GLN A 139 33.86 50.13 24.37
N LYS A 140 34.79 49.25 24.80
CA LYS A 140 36.02 49.62 25.42
C LYS A 140 36.92 50.50 24.54
N ALA A 141 37.08 50.14 23.28
CA ALA A 141 37.85 50.93 22.31
C ALA A 141 37.20 52.30 22.06
N GLN A 142 35.86 52.38 21.99
CA GLN A 142 35.11 53.62 21.85
C GLN A 142 35.30 54.56 23.04
N ASP A 143 35.22 54.02 24.26
CA ASP A 143 35.41 54.79 25.49
C ASP A 143 36.87 55.31 25.59
N ASN A 144 37.85 54.52 25.20
CA ASN A 144 39.24 54.88 25.12
C ASN A 144 39.47 55.98 24.10
N PHE A 145 38.94 55.87 22.90
CA PHE A 145 39.01 56.89 21.86
C PHE A 145 38.37 58.20 22.33
N ASN A 146 37.18 58.19 22.92
CA ASN A 146 36.48 59.35 23.42
C ASN A 146 37.28 60.08 24.53
N ARG A 147 37.88 59.33 25.43
CA ARG A 147 38.76 59.86 26.48
C ARG A 147 39.97 60.56 25.90
N ARG A 148 40.68 59.89 24.96
CA ARG A 148 41.87 60.47 24.29
C ARG A 148 41.51 61.69 23.42
N LYS A 149 40.38 61.68 22.75
CA LYS A 149 39.87 62.81 21.99
C LYS A 149 39.70 64.04 22.87
N ASN A 150 39.17 63.90 24.09
CA ASN A 150 39.01 65.00 25.03
C ASN A 150 40.37 65.52 25.52
N LEU A 151 41.35 64.60 25.78
CA LEU A 151 42.70 64.99 26.22
C LEU A 151 43.46 65.70 25.09
N ALA A 152 43.32 65.28 23.86
CA ALA A 152 43.93 65.92 22.70
C ALA A 152 43.43 67.34 22.51
N ALA A 153 42.12 67.57 22.70
CA ALA A 153 41.49 68.92 22.64
C ALA A 153 42.10 69.86 23.69
N GLY A 154 42.57 69.33 24.84
CA GLY A 154 43.27 70.06 25.89
C GLY A 154 44.77 70.15 25.67
N GLY A 155 45.33 69.60 24.59
CA GLY A 155 46.77 69.59 24.32
C GLY A 155 47.61 68.62 25.18
N ALA A 156 46.96 67.67 25.87
CA ALA A 156 47.59 66.73 26.78
C ALA A 156 48.14 65.46 26.16
N ILE A 157 47.86 65.18 24.86
CA ILE A 157 48.39 64.02 24.12
C ILE A 157 48.70 64.43 22.68
N SER A 158 49.52 63.57 21.99
CA SER A 158 49.88 63.78 20.56
C SER A 158 48.80 63.40 19.63
N GLN A 159 48.81 63.99 18.38
CA GLN A 159 47.93 63.59 17.30
C GLN A 159 48.16 62.13 16.88
N GLU A 160 49.36 61.61 16.95
CA GLU A 160 49.69 60.21 16.70
C GLU A 160 48.97 59.26 17.68
N GLU A 161 49.00 59.62 18.98
CA GLU A 161 48.33 58.82 20.00
C GLU A 161 46.80 58.79 19.83
N LEU A 162 46.21 59.91 19.34
CA LEU A 162 44.79 59.97 19.01
C LEU A 162 44.50 59.13 17.73
N SER A 163 45.41 59.12 16.74
CA SER A 163 45.26 58.25 15.55
C SER A 163 45.29 56.78 15.90
N HIS A 164 46.21 56.33 16.75
CA HIS A 164 46.25 54.95 17.21
C HIS A 164 44.96 54.54 17.90
N ALA A 165 44.38 55.39 18.74
CA ALA A 165 43.11 55.06 19.37
C ALA A 165 41.93 54.96 18.38
N ARG A 166 41.98 55.73 17.26
CA ARG A 166 40.99 55.64 16.19
C ARG A 166 41.15 54.31 15.41
N ASP A 167 42.41 53.93 15.11
CA ASP A 167 42.73 52.70 14.39
C ASP A 167 42.35 51.47 15.24
N ASP A 168 42.59 51.50 16.56
CA ASP A 168 42.13 50.48 17.50
C ASP A 168 40.57 50.31 17.47
N LEU A 169 39.85 51.43 17.50
CA LEU A 169 38.39 51.43 17.39
C LEU A 169 37.92 50.85 16.06
N THR A 170 38.54 51.25 14.94
CA THR A 170 38.21 50.74 13.62
C THR A 170 38.48 49.24 13.52
N SER A 171 39.60 48.78 14.08
CA SER A 171 39.96 47.38 14.14
C SER A 171 38.91 46.56 14.94
N ALA A 172 38.51 47.05 16.12
CA ALA A 172 37.48 46.40 16.96
C ALA A 172 36.12 46.36 16.23
N GLN A 173 35.74 47.43 15.51
CA GLN A 173 34.50 47.46 14.72
C GLN A 173 34.51 46.43 13.58
N ASN A 174 35.62 46.29 12.88
CA ASN A 174 35.80 45.28 11.83
C ASN A 174 35.72 43.87 12.39
N ALA A 175 36.36 43.62 13.56
CA ALA A 175 36.28 42.33 14.24
C ALA A 175 34.84 41.98 14.64
N LEU A 176 34.04 42.94 15.15
CA LEU A 176 32.64 42.76 15.43
C LEU A 176 31.83 42.46 14.15
N ALA A 177 32.08 43.17 13.06
CA ALA A 177 31.43 42.95 11.80
C ALA A 177 31.68 41.52 11.27
N ASN A 178 32.90 41.04 11.37
CA ASN A 178 33.26 39.66 11.02
C ASN A 178 32.57 38.63 11.90
N ALA A 179 32.55 38.84 13.24
CA ALA A 179 31.83 37.94 14.14
C ALA A 179 30.33 37.88 13.87
N ARG A 180 29.69 39.02 13.57
CA ARG A 180 28.29 39.08 13.17
C ARG A 180 28.03 38.34 11.87
N GLN A 181 28.92 38.46 10.87
CA GLN A 181 28.79 37.73 9.61
C GLN A 181 28.89 36.20 9.82
N GLN A 182 29.86 35.75 10.68
CA GLN A 182 29.98 34.34 11.04
C GLN A 182 28.73 33.82 11.76
N LEU A 183 28.20 34.59 12.72
CA LEU A 183 26.92 34.24 13.35
C LEU A 183 25.80 34.13 12.34
N LYS A 184 25.65 35.08 11.43
CA LYS A 184 24.60 35.06 10.37
C LYS A 184 24.72 33.83 9.50
N THR A 185 25.92 33.43 9.07
CA THR A 185 26.16 32.24 8.25
C THR A 185 25.84 30.96 9.03
N THR A 186 26.19 30.88 10.30
CA THR A 186 25.93 29.71 11.14
C THR A 186 24.47 29.61 11.53
N SER A 187 23.81 30.74 11.83
CA SER A 187 22.37 30.73 12.19
C SER A 187 21.49 30.32 11.02
N ALA A 188 21.87 30.60 9.77
CA ALA A 188 21.13 30.18 8.59
C ALA A 188 20.93 28.65 8.49
N LEU A 189 21.74 27.86 9.20
CA LEU A 189 21.58 26.40 9.24
C LEU A 189 20.44 25.94 10.18
N VAL A 190 19.96 26.84 11.06
CA VAL A 190 18.97 26.52 12.10
C VAL A 190 17.82 27.53 12.16
N ASP A 191 17.83 28.55 11.25
CA ASP A 191 16.83 29.62 11.24
C ASP A 191 15.41 29.05 11.12
N ASP A 192 14.47 29.66 11.86
CA ASP A 192 13.06 29.36 11.90
C ASP A 192 12.69 27.92 12.30
N THR A 193 13.64 27.15 12.83
CA THR A 193 13.41 25.78 13.27
C THR A 193 13.76 25.59 14.77
N VAL A 194 13.21 24.53 15.33
CA VAL A 194 13.66 23.92 16.57
C VAL A 194 14.17 22.52 16.27
N VAL A 195 14.91 21.91 17.19
CA VAL A 195 15.52 20.58 16.96
C VAL A 195 14.52 19.55 16.43
N SER A 196 13.27 19.58 16.90
CA SER A 196 12.22 18.64 16.48
C SER A 196 11.64 18.93 15.10
N SER A 197 11.69 20.17 14.62
CA SER A 197 11.18 20.61 13.31
C SER A 197 12.30 20.81 12.29
N HIS A 198 13.54 20.56 12.66
CA HIS A 198 14.66 20.65 11.73
C HIS A 198 14.50 19.61 10.59
N PRO A 199 14.71 19.97 9.31
CA PRO A 199 14.47 19.09 8.17
C PRO A 199 15.18 17.73 8.26
N ASP A 200 16.42 17.72 8.73
CA ASP A 200 17.20 16.48 8.88
C ASP A 200 16.59 15.55 9.93
N VAL A 201 16.11 16.11 11.05
CA VAL A 201 15.46 15.33 12.11
C VAL A 201 14.12 14.79 11.63
N MET A 202 13.34 15.59 10.89
CA MET A 202 12.07 15.15 10.30
C MET A 202 12.27 14.05 9.27
N SER A 203 13.33 14.16 8.44
CA SER A 203 13.70 13.12 7.48
C SER A 203 14.08 11.81 8.18
N ALA A 204 14.94 11.87 9.20
CA ALA A 204 15.33 10.70 9.98
C ALA A 204 14.13 10.09 10.75
N ALA A 205 13.20 10.92 11.25
CA ALA A 205 11.97 10.46 11.89
C ALA A 205 11.03 9.77 10.90
N ALA A 206 10.95 10.25 9.65
CA ALA A 206 10.18 9.60 8.59
C ALA A 206 10.76 8.22 8.23
N GLN A 207 12.10 8.11 8.16
CA GLN A 207 12.79 6.83 7.94
C GLN A 207 12.53 5.85 9.09
N LEU A 208 12.54 6.32 10.35
CA LEU A 208 12.18 5.51 11.50
C LEU A 208 10.72 5.02 11.41
N ARG A 209 9.79 5.89 11.03
CA ARG A 209 8.38 5.51 10.85
C ARG A 209 8.22 4.45 9.76
N GLN A 210 8.95 4.57 8.65
CA GLN A 210 8.93 3.57 7.57
C GLN A 210 9.46 2.22 8.06
N ALA A 211 10.57 2.20 8.80
CA ALA A 211 11.14 0.98 9.37
C ALA A 211 10.19 0.34 10.40
N TYR A 212 9.53 1.16 11.24
CA TYR A 212 8.50 0.70 12.16
C TYR A 212 7.31 0.04 11.44
N LEU A 213 6.79 0.67 10.38
CA LEU A 213 5.71 0.10 9.58
C LEU A 213 6.13 -1.22 8.92
N ASN A 214 7.35 -1.31 8.40
CA ASN A 214 7.85 -2.56 7.82
C ASN A 214 7.92 -3.68 8.85
N ASN A 215 8.37 -3.35 10.09
CA ASN A 215 8.38 -4.31 11.19
C ASN A 215 6.97 -4.71 11.64
N ALA A 216 6.04 -3.77 11.75
CA ALA A 216 4.65 -4.07 12.10
C ALA A 216 3.96 -4.94 11.03
N ARG A 217 4.28 -4.75 9.76
CA ARG A 217 3.77 -5.53 8.61
C ARG A 217 4.38 -6.92 8.48
N SER A 218 5.33 -7.30 9.34
CA SER A 218 5.81 -8.69 9.44
C SER A 218 4.75 -9.64 9.98
N ILE A 219 3.64 -9.12 10.51
CA ILE A 219 2.47 -9.89 10.95
C ILE A 219 1.31 -9.53 10.03
N LEU A 220 0.78 -10.53 9.35
CA LEU A 220 -0.38 -10.38 8.48
C LEU A 220 -1.63 -10.82 9.22
N ILE A 221 -2.59 -9.90 9.38
CA ILE A 221 -3.84 -10.09 10.11
C ILE A 221 -5.04 -10.15 9.17
N ALA A 222 -6.13 -10.79 9.60
CA ALA A 222 -7.39 -10.81 8.88
C ALA A 222 -8.06 -9.42 8.92
N PRO A 223 -8.41 -8.81 7.77
CA PRO A 223 -9.10 -7.53 7.73
C PRO A 223 -10.60 -7.65 7.99
N VAL A 224 -11.17 -8.84 7.90
CA VAL A 224 -12.61 -9.14 8.08
C VAL A 224 -12.79 -10.50 8.76
N THR A 225 -13.93 -10.69 9.42
CA THR A 225 -14.35 -12.01 9.93
C THR A 225 -14.96 -12.81 8.79
N GLY A 226 -14.49 -14.07 8.59
CA GLY A 226 -14.96 -14.91 7.50
C GLY A 226 -14.28 -16.28 7.46
N TYR A 227 -14.59 -17.06 6.42
CA TYR A 227 -13.95 -18.36 6.19
C TYR A 227 -12.80 -18.24 5.20
N VAL A 228 -11.68 -18.91 5.48
CA VAL A 228 -10.57 -19.05 4.53
C VAL A 228 -11.00 -19.96 3.39
N ALA A 229 -11.11 -19.40 2.19
CA ALA A 229 -11.54 -20.14 1.01
C ALA A 229 -10.39 -20.83 0.27
N LYS A 230 -9.20 -20.21 0.30
CA LYS A 230 -8.04 -20.72 -0.41
C LYS A 230 -6.75 -20.16 0.21
N ARG A 231 -5.85 -21.06 0.60
CA ARG A 231 -4.48 -20.75 1.03
C ARG A 231 -3.49 -21.22 -0.04
N THR A 232 -2.71 -20.30 -0.56
CA THR A 232 -1.67 -20.59 -1.59
C THR A 232 -0.25 -20.60 -1.00
N VAL A 233 -0.08 -20.02 0.18
CA VAL A 233 1.22 -19.84 0.85
C VAL A 233 1.64 -21.09 1.61
N GLN A 234 2.97 -21.33 1.67
CA GLN A 234 3.59 -22.44 2.42
C GLN A 234 4.64 -21.94 3.42
N LEU A 235 4.88 -22.72 4.47
CA LEU A 235 5.95 -22.46 5.43
C LEU A 235 7.32 -22.42 4.71
N GLY A 236 8.16 -21.46 5.07
CA GLY A 236 9.48 -21.26 4.46
C GLY A 236 9.43 -20.57 3.10
N GLN A 237 8.26 -20.31 2.54
CA GLN A 237 8.12 -19.60 1.25
C GLN A 237 8.50 -18.14 1.40
N ARG A 238 9.30 -17.63 0.45
CA ARG A 238 9.55 -16.20 0.30
C ARG A 238 8.45 -15.55 -0.54
N VAL A 239 7.84 -14.51 -0.01
CA VAL A 239 6.71 -13.78 -0.63
C VAL A 239 7.08 -12.33 -0.92
N GLN A 240 6.36 -11.74 -1.88
CA GLN A 240 6.53 -10.35 -2.29
C GLN A 240 5.20 -9.59 -2.17
N PRO A 241 5.23 -8.25 -2.02
CA PRO A 241 4.04 -7.43 -2.03
C PRO A 241 3.16 -7.66 -3.26
N GLY A 242 1.84 -7.73 -3.05
CA GLY A 242 0.86 -7.96 -4.12
C GLY A 242 0.63 -9.42 -4.51
N THR A 243 1.36 -10.40 -3.93
CA THR A 243 1.07 -11.82 -4.14
C THR A 243 -0.10 -12.23 -3.23
N ALA A 244 -1.19 -12.75 -3.79
CA ALA A 244 -2.30 -13.28 -3.00
C ALA A 244 -1.86 -14.54 -2.24
N LEU A 245 -1.90 -14.50 -0.90
CA LEU A 245 -1.49 -15.59 -0.03
C LEU A 245 -2.66 -16.40 0.50
N MET A 246 -3.78 -15.75 0.73
CA MET A 246 -5.04 -16.35 1.18
C MET A 246 -6.22 -15.57 0.59
N ALA A 247 -7.38 -16.23 0.53
CA ALA A 247 -8.65 -15.62 0.19
C ALA A 247 -9.63 -15.86 1.36
N VAL A 248 -10.31 -14.82 1.82
CA VAL A 248 -11.30 -14.87 2.91
C VAL A 248 -12.66 -14.46 2.36
N ILE A 249 -13.68 -15.28 2.60
CA ILE A 249 -15.08 -14.97 2.29
C ILE A 249 -15.72 -14.39 3.55
N PRO A 250 -16.10 -13.11 3.57
CA PRO A 250 -16.73 -12.49 4.74
C PRO A 250 -18.10 -13.08 5.03
N LEU A 251 -18.48 -13.11 6.32
CA LEU A 251 -19.78 -13.62 6.77
C LEU A 251 -20.88 -12.55 6.73
N ASP A 252 -20.52 -11.28 6.82
CA ASP A 252 -21.44 -10.15 6.96
C ASP A 252 -21.52 -9.32 5.67
N GLN A 253 -22.11 -9.90 4.61
CA GLN A 253 -22.52 -9.13 3.41
C GLN A 253 -23.80 -9.68 2.81
#